data_a9b23fa6baf35fb470c7e427f036c2ea
#
_entry.id   a9b23fa6baf35fb470c7e427f036c2ea
#
_cell.length_a   1.000
_cell.length_b   1.000
_cell.length_c   1.000
_cell.angle_alpha   90.00
_cell.angle_beta   90.00
_cell.angle_gamma   90.00
#
_symmetry.space_group_name_H-M   'P 1'
#
loop_
_entity.id
_entity.type
_entity.pdbx_description
1 polymer ?
#
loop_
_entity_poly.entity_id
_entity_poly.type
_entity_poly.pdbx_seq_one_letter_code
_entity_poly.pdbx_strand_id
1 'polypeptide(L)' 'MNKTWEKVFEYASSPLEGTMSRKLREGVSMQVNEGKIYKKAVLFLGEEFARITEDEEGQKINTYYNWDAIGSIRTYSKSN' A
#
# COMPACT_ATOMS: atom_id res chain seq x y z
N MET A 1 10.38 -12.80 1.72
CA MET A 1 9.98 -11.39 1.76
C MET A 1 10.77 -10.59 0.75
N ASN A 2 10.11 -9.74 0.01
CA ASN A 2 10.75 -8.92 -1.01
C ASN A 2 11.09 -7.56 -0.42
N LYS A 3 12.35 -7.35 -0.11
CA LYS A 3 12.78 -6.12 0.56
C LYS A 3 12.65 -4.88 -0.31
N THR A 4 12.75 -5.03 -1.61
CA THR A 4 12.62 -3.89 -2.51
C THR A 4 11.20 -3.33 -2.44
N TRP A 5 10.20 -4.19 -2.58
CA TRP A 5 8.81 -3.72 -2.56
C TRP A 5 8.40 -3.28 -1.17
N GLU A 6 8.92 -3.95 -0.15
CA GLU A 6 8.65 -3.53 1.23
C GLU A 6 9.10 -2.10 1.45
N LYS A 7 10.29 -1.75 0.95
CA LYS A 7 10.81 -0.40 1.06
C LYS A 7 9.92 0.61 0.34
N VAL A 8 9.41 0.25 -0.82
CA VAL A 8 8.55 1.15 -1.57
C VAL A 8 7.26 1.42 -0.79
N PHE A 9 6.67 0.37 -0.21
CA PHE A 9 5.49 0.55 0.62
C PHE A 9 5.79 1.43 1.82
N GLU A 10 6.94 1.23 2.46
CA GLU A 10 7.32 2.06 3.60
C GLU A 10 7.49 3.52 3.21
N TYR A 11 8.09 3.75 2.04
CA TYR A 11 8.27 5.10 1.51
C TYR A 11 6.95 5.81 1.32
N ALA A 12 5.96 5.11 0.81
CA ALA A 12 4.68 5.70 0.45
C ALA A 12 3.74 5.87 1.63
N SER A 13 4.13 5.40 2.81
CA SER A 13 3.22 5.33 3.95
C SER A 13 3.92 5.73 5.24
N SER A 14 3.12 5.84 6.30
CA SER A 14 3.65 6.09 7.64
C SER A 14 2.95 5.15 8.61
N PRO A 15 3.63 4.80 9.72
CA PRO A 15 3.02 3.90 10.69
C PRO A 15 1.75 4.47 11.29
N LEU A 16 0.77 3.59 11.52
CA LEU A 16 -0.42 3.94 12.27
C LEU A 16 -0.13 3.60 13.71
N GLU A 17 -0.13 4.63 14.57
CA GLU A 17 0.21 4.47 15.96
C GLU A 17 -0.71 3.47 16.63
N GLY A 18 -0.12 2.58 17.44
CA GLY A 18 -0.89 1.58 18.16
C GLY A 18 -1.31 0.37 17.33
N THR A 19 -0.85 0.28 16.09
CA THR A 19 -1.20 -0.85 15.23
C THR A 19 0.04 -1.37 14.52
N MET A 20 -0.11 -2.51 13.85
CA MET A 20 0.94 -3.05 12.99
C MET A 20 0.77 -2.58 11.56
N SER A 21 -0.19 -1.70 11.32
CA SER A 21 -0.50 -1.24 9.96
C SER A 21 0.14 0.10 9.68
N ARG A 22 0.10 0.48 8.41
CA ARG A 22 0.63 1.75 7.94
C ARG A 22 -0.44 2.46 7.14
N LYS A 23 -0.37 3.77 7.10
CA LYS A 23 -1.34 4.55 6.34
C LYS A 23 -0.64 5.20 5.16
N LEU A 24 -1.25 5.11 3.99
CA LEU A 24 -0.73 5.80 2.81
C LEU A 24 -0.65 7.29 3.13
N ARG A 25 0.48 7.90 2.78
CA ARG A 25 0.69 9.32 3.10
C ARG A 25 -0.30 10.19 2.35
N GLU A 26 -0.69 11.28 3.00
CA GLU A 26 -1.55 12.25 2.35
C GLU A 26 -0.86 12.83 1.14
N GLY A 27 -1.58 12.89 0.03
CA GLY A 27 -1.02 13.40 -1.21
C GLY A 27 -0.22 12.38 -2.00
N VAL A 28 -0.11 11.16 -1.50
CA VAL A 28 0.58 10.09 -2.20
C VAL A 28 -0.43 9.06 -2.65
N SER A 29 -0.33 8.65 -3.90
CA SER A 29 -1.14 7.57 -4.47
C SER A 29 -0.22 6.46 -4.91
N MET A 30 -0.76 5.25 -5.01
CA MET A 30 0.05 4.09 -5.30
C MET A 30 -0.70 3.14 -6.22
N GLN A 31 0.02 2.53 -7.13
CA GLN A 31 -0.52 1.52 -8.03
C GLN A 31 0.40 0.31 -8.01
N VAL A 32 -0.16 -0.85 -7.74
CA VAL A 32 0.59 -2.10 -7.74
C VAL A 32 0.34 -2.79 -9.06
N ASN A 33 1.41 -3.14 -9.75
CA ASN A 33 1.33 -3.67 -11.10
C ASN A 33 0.56 -2.68 -11.96
N GLU A 34 -0.44 -3.13 -12.71
CA GLU A 34 -1.25 -2.24 -13.52
C GLU A 34 -2.69 -2.23 -13.02
N GLY A 35 -2.84 -2.43 -11.72
CA GLY A 35 -4.16 -2.42 -11.11
C GLY A 35 -4.66 -1.01 -10.82
N LYS A 36 -5.62 -0.93 -9.92
CA LYS A 36 -6.21 0.36 -9.60
C LYS A 36 -5.21 1.24 -8.84
N ILE A 37 -5.48 2.53 -8.85
CA ILE A 37 -4.67 3.50 -8.11
C ILE A 37 -5.30 3.70 -6.74
N TYR A 38 -4.53 3.44 -5.71
CA TYR A 38 -4.97 3.62 -4.33
C TYR A 38 -4.64 5.02 -3.88
N LYS A 39 -5.61 5.75 -3.35
CA LYS A 39 -5.41 7.14 -2.91
C LYS A 39 -5.51 7.29 -1.40
N LYS A 40 -6.36 6.49 -0.77
CA LYS A 40 -6.50 6.47 0.68
C LYS A 40 -6.58 5.02 1.07
N ALA A 41 -5.59 4.55 1.80
CA ALA A 41 -5.54 3.14 2.09
C ALA A 41 -4.71 2.88 3.32
N VAL A 42 -4.99 1.75 3.95
CA VAL A 42 -4.20 1.23 5.06
C VAL A 42 -3.47 0.01 4.55
N LEU A 43 -2.19 -0.07 4.86
CA LEU A 43 -1.32 -1.12 4.36
C LEU A 43 -0.88 -2.01 5.51
N PHE A 44 -0.85 -3.31 5.25
CA PHE A 44 -0.24 -4.26 6.18
C PHE A 44 0.82 -5.03 5.41
N LEU A 45 2.05 -5.00 5.91
CA LEU A 45 3.17 -5.65 5.24
C LEU A 45 3.50 -6.93 5.98
N GLY A 46 3.00 -8.04 5.45
CA GLY A 46 3.24 -9.35 6.04
C GLY A 46 4.52 -9.97 5.47
N GLU A 47 4.84 -11.17 5.94
CA GLU A 47 6.04 -11.85 5.46
C GLU A 47 5.90 -12.28 4.01
N GLU A 48 4.73 -12.78 3.64
CA GLU A 48 4.55 -13.33 2.30
C GLU A 48 3.64 -12.49 1.43
N PHE A 49 2.96 -11.50 2.00
CA PHE A 49 2.01 -10.71 1.25
C PHE A 49 1.90 -9.31 1.82
N ALA A 50 1.42 -8.40 0.98
CA ALA A 50 1.00 -7.08 1.42
C ALA A 50 -0.52 -7.02 1.27
N ARG A 51 -1.20 -6.43 2.24
CA ARG A 51 -2.64 -6.22 2.18
C ARG A 51 -2.91 -4.74 2.10
N ILE A 52 -3.74 -4.34 1.15
CA ILE A 52 -4.17 -2.96 1.02
C ILE A 52 -5.64 -2.90 1.33
N THR A 53 -6.00 -2.12 2.34
CA THR A 53 -7.39 -2.00 2.80
C THR A 53 -7.92 -0.62 2.47
N GLU A 54 -9.08 -0.60 1.83
CA GLU A 54 -9.78 0.64 1.50
C GLU A 54 -11.16 0.62 2.11
N ASP A 55 -11.69 1.81 2.39
CA ASP A 55 -13.09 1.96 2.78
C ASP A 55 -13.87 2.43 1.57
N GLU A 56 -14.95 1.73 1.24
CA GLU A 56 -15.77 2.08 0.10
C GLU A 56 -17.21 1.81 0.45
N GLU A 57 -17.99 2.89 0.55
CA GLU A 57 -19.44 2.80 0.82
C GLU A 57 -19.75 1.93 2.02
N GLY A 58 -19.00 2.12 3.10
CA GLY A 58 -19.27 1.38 4.33
C GLY A 58 -18.65 0.00 4.37
N GLN A 59 -17.96 -0.40 3.32
CA GLN A 59 -17.28 -1.70 3.28
C GLN A 59 -15.77 -1.51 3.32
N LYS A 60 -15.12 -2.47 3.97
CA LYS A 60 -13.66 -2.52 3.89
C LYS A 60 -13.31 -3.51 2.80
N ILE A 61 -12.54 -3.04 1.83
CA ILE A 61 -12.09 -3.88 0.75
C ILE A 61 -10.61 -4.18 0.97
N ASN A 62 -10.30 -5.44 1.12
CA ASN A 62 -8.93 -5.89 1.36
C ASN A 62 -8.39 -6.57 0.12
N THR A 63 -7.32 -6.01 -0.44
CA THR A 63 -6.67 -6.60 -1.59
C THR A 63 -5.32 -7.15 -1.16
N TYR A 64 -5.06 -8.39 -1.49
CA TYR A 64 -3.85 -9.08 -1.05
C TYR A 64 -2.93 -9.32 -2.25
N TYR A 65 -1.67 -8.97 -2.08
CA TYR A 65 -0.65 -9.19 -3.10
C TYR A 65 0.44 -10.07 -2.51
N ASN A 66 0.66 -11.21 -3.11
CA ASN A 66 1.84 -12.01 -2.76
C ASN A 66 3.06 -11.21 -3.25
N TRP A 67 4.08 -11.12 -2.40
CA TRP A 67 5.27 -10.35 -2.78
C TRP A 67 5.84 -10.78 -4.13
N ASP A 68 5.81 -12.08 -4.39
CA ASP A 68 6.37 -12.62 -5.64
C ASP A 68 5.54 -12.26 -6.86
N ALA A 69 4.31 -11.84 -6.67
CA ALA A 69 3.43 -11.48 -7.78
C ALA A 69 3.49 -10.01 -8.13
N ILE A 70 4.28 -9.23 -7.41
CA ILE A 70 4.43 -7.81 -7.69
C ILE A 70 5.57 -7.62 -8.66
N GLY A 71 5.25 -7.11 -9.85
CA GLY A 71 6.26 -6.83 -10.87
C GLY A 71 6.67 -5.38 -10.91
N SER A 72 5.78 -4.48 -10.48
CA SER A 72 6.10 -3.06 -10.44
C SER A 72 5.18 -2.34 -9.46
N ILE A 73 5.67 -1.25 -8.91
CA ILE A 73 4.86 -0.36 -8.07
C ILE A 73 5.13 1.06 -8.55
N ARG A 74 4.04 1.77 -8.81
CA ARG A 74 4.13 3.17 -9.20
C ARG A 74 3.57 4.02 -8.08
N THR A 75 4.28 5.06 -7.72
CA THR A 75 3.80 6.00 -6.72
C THR A 75 3.67 7.37 -7.37
N TYR A 76 2.67 8.10 -6.91
CA TYR A 76 2.41 9.45 -7.38
C TYR A 76 2.46 10.37 -6.18
N SER A 77 3.23 11.46 -6.29
CA SER A 77 3.34 12.45 -5.23
C SER A 77 3.03 13.80 -5.83
N LYS A 78 2.45 14.67 -5.03
CA LYS A 78 2.24 16.03 -5.48
C LYS A 78 3.58 16.72 -5.60
N SER A 79 3.80 17.41 -6.71
CA SER A 79 4.98 18.23 -6.84
C SER A 79 4.61 19.64 -6.38
N ASN A 80 5.56 20.26 -5.70
CA ASN A 80 5.38 21.64 -5.20
C ASN A 80 6.08 22.61 -6.10
#